data_cd4336d9e3ec71b13d6052f9b5de86f5
#
_entry.id   cd4336d9e3ec71b13d6052f9b5de86f5
#
_cell.length_a   1.000
_cell.length_b   1.000
_cell.length_c   1.000
_cell.angle_alpha   90.00
_cell.angle_beta   90.00
_cell.angle_gamma   90.00
#
_symmetry.space_group_name_H-M   'P 1'
#
loop_
_entity.id
_entity.type
_entity.pdbx_description
1 polymer ?
#
loop_
_entity_poly.entity_id
_entity_poly.type
_entity_poly.pdbx_seq_one_letter_code
_entity_poly.pdbx_strand_id
1 'polypeptide(L)'
;MEEFTGKVWLLGDDIDTDIIMPTEYLAMKTVKDMCPYAFSPLRPEMAAQIHEGDIIVAGKNFGCGSSREQAPEVIKALGIRCVIAGSYARIFFRNAINNGLLLIENADLVRDVKEGDEITVRVGDSILYGDKTYPISPLPQNLLDILDAGGLVRAMQRLNGIGKE
;
A
#
# COMPACT_ATOMS: atom_id res chain seq x y z
N MET A 1 5.45 -18.05 -4.78
CA MET A 1 5.08 -16.93 -3.90
C MET A 1 6.17 -15.88 -3.95
N GLU A 2 5.78 -14.63 -4.03
CA GLU A 2 6.73 -13.55 -4.20
C GLU A 2 7.38 -13.14 -2.87
N GLU A 3 8.65 -12.77 -2.93
CA GLU A 3 9.39 -12.25 -1.79
C GLU A 3 10.10 -10.96 -2.19
N PHE A 4 10.07 -9.95 -1.31
CA PHE A 4 10.77 -8.70 -1.58
C PHE A 4 11.22 -8.03 -0.29
N THR A 5 12.22 -7.18 -0.39
CA THR A 5 12.78 -6.42 0.72
C THR A 5 12.65 -4.92 0.44
N GLY A 6 12.31 -4.14 1.45
CA GLY A 6 12.20 -2.70 1.30
C GLY A 6 12.43 -1.96 2.60
N LYS A 7 12.62 -0.64 2.48
CA LYS A 7 12.78 0.23 3.64
C LYS A 7 11.44 0.69 4.16
N VAL A 8 11.35 0.82 5.46
CA VAL A 8 10.12 1.17 6.17
C VAL A 8 9.94 2.67 6.28
N TRP A 9 8.74 3.13 5.92
CA TRP A 9 8.19 4.42 6.32
C TRP A 9 7.19 4.14 7.42
N LEU A 10 7.44 4.66 8.62
CA LEU A 10 6.63 4.35 9.80
C LEU A 10 5.59 5.45 10.02
N LEU A 11 4.32 5.06 10.01
CA LEU A 11 3.20 5.95 10.24
C LEU A 11 2.37 5.46 11.43
N GLY A 12 1.58 6.35 12.01
CA GLY A 12 0.77 6.01 13.17
C GLY A 12 -0.59 5.44 12.82
N ASP A 13 -1.54 5.63 13.74
CA ASP A 13 -2.93 5.20 13.57
C ASP A 13 -3.73 6.23 12.78
N ASP A 14 -4.87 5.80 12.24
CA ASP A 14 -5.87 6.68 11.62
C ASP A 14 -5.29 7.54 10.49
N ILE A 15 -4.50 6.94 9.64
CA ILE A 15 -4.01 7.61 8.43
C ILE A 15 -5.17 7.64 7.45
N ASP A 16 -5.91 8.74 7.44
CA ASP A 16 -7.11 8.85 6.61
C ASP A 16 -6.78 9.24 5.16
N THR A 17 -7.77 9.12 4.30
CA THR A 17 -7.57 9.38 2.87
C THR A 17 -7.25 10.84 2.57
N ASP A 18 -7.65 11.77 3.45
CA ASP A 18 -7.33 13.18 3.29
C ASP A 18 -5.86 13.46 3.63
N ILE A 19 -5.27 12.67 4.51
CA ILE A 19 -3.83 12.71 4.78
C ILE A 19 -3.07 12.12 3.59
N ILE A 20 -3.54 10.98 3.08
CA ILE A 20 -2.87 10.31 1.94
C ILE A 20 -2.88 11.20 0.72
N MET A 21 -4.05 11.75 0.38
CA MET A 21 -4.18 12.66 -0.75
C MET A 21 -5.20 13.75 -0.41
N PRO A 22 -4.74 14.96 -0.05
CA PRO A 22 -5.64 16.05 0.33
C PRO A 22 -6.61 16.42 -0.79
N THR A 23 -7.83 16.80 -0.38
CA THR A 23 -8.92 17.15 -1.28
C THR A 23 -8.51 18.22 -2.31
N GLU A 24 -7.73 19.19 -1.88
CA GLU A 24 -7.34 20.33 -2.72
C GLU A 24 -6.52 19.93 -3.95
N TYR A 25 -5.91 18.75 -3.94
CA TYR A 25 -5.13 18.27 -5.07
C TYR A 25 -5.87 17.28 -5.97
N LEU A 26 -7.10 16.91 -5.62
CA LEU A 26 -7.86 15.91 -6.40
C LEU A 26 -8.27 16.42 -7.78
N ALA A 27 -8.25 17.72 -8.00
CA ALA A 27 -8.58 18.31 -9.29
C ALA A 27 -7.42 18.25 -10.30
N MET A 28 -6.24 17.78 -9.87
CA MET A 28 -5.11 17.64 -10.78
C MET A 28 -5.39 16.59 -11.85
N LYS A 29 -4.80 16.77 -13.02
CA LYS A 29 -5.11 15.96 -14.20
C LYS A 29 -4.70 14.49 -14.06
N THR A 30 -3.57 14.22 -13.40
CA THR A 30 -3.04 12.86 -13.31
C THR A 30 -2.64 12.53 -11.89
N VAL A 31 -2.61 11.24 -11.60
CA VAL A 31 -2.09 10.72 -10.33
C VAL A 31 -0.63 11.12 -10.15
N LYS A 32 0.14 11.12 -11.23
CA LYS A 32 1.55 11.51 -11.19
C LYS A 32 1.69 12.96 -10.68
N ASP A 33 0.82 13.84 -11.11
CA ASP A 33 0.85 15.25 -10.67
C ASP A 33 0.50 15.39 -9.19
N MET A 34 -0.32 14.48 -8.66
CA MET A 34 -0.72 14.45 -7.25
C MET A 34 0.39 13.97 -6.33
N CYS A 35 1.25 13.09 -6.81
CA CYS A 35 2.26 12.41 -5.99
C CYS A 35 3.09 13.32 -5.09
N PRO A 36 3.57 14.48 -5.53
CA PRO A 36 4.38 15.34 -4.67
C PRO A 36 3.68 15.82 -3.40
N TYR A 37 2.35 15.77 -3.38
CA TYR A 37 1.53 16.27 -2.27
C TYR A 37 1.00 15.18 -1.36
N ALA A 38 1.31 13.91 -1.66
CA ALA A 38 0.87 12.79 -0.84
C ALA A 38 1.44 12.91 0.57
N PHE A 39 0.60 12.61 1.55
CA PHE A 39 0.93 12.67 2.98
C PHE A 39 1.34 14.07 3.47
N SER A 40 1.12 15.11 2.66
CA SER A 40 1.58 16.45 3.01
C SER A 40 0.99 17.03 4.29
N PRO A 41 -0.26 16.74 4.69
CA PRO A 41 -0.76 17.22 5.98
C PRO A 41 -0.02 16.63 7.18
N LEU A 42 0.57 15.44 7.02
CA LEU A 42 1.29 14.76 8.10
C LEU A 42 2.79 14.97 7.97
N ARG A 43 3.34 14.76 6.77
CA ARG A 43 4.78 14.82 6.50
C ARG A 43 5.01 15.36 5.09
N PRO A 44 5.08 16.70 4.95
CA PRO A 44 5.18 17.30 3.60
C PRO A 44 6.43 16.91 2.81
N GLU A 45 7.50 16.46 3.49
CA GLU A 45 8.74 16.04 2.82
C GLU A 45 8.72 14.57 2.36
N MET A 46 7.76 13.78 2.84
CA MET A 46 7.78 12.32 2.65
C MET A 46 7.73 11.90 1.18
N ALA A 47 6.81 12.48 0.42
CA ALA A 47 6.61 12.08 -0.97
C ALA A 47 7.87 12.20 -1.81
N ALA A 48 8.67 13.26 -1.58
CA ALA A 48 9.90 13.48 -2.33
C ALA A 48 11.02 12.50 -1.96
N GLN A 49 10.90 11.85 -0.80
CA GLN A 49 11.95 10.97 -0.27
C GLN A 49 11.63 9.48 -0.44
N ILE A 50 10.42 9.15 -0.85
CA ILE A 50 10.05 7.75 -1.09
C ILE A 50 10.78 7.23 -2.32
N HIS A 51 11.37 6.04 -2.19
CA HIS A 51 12.02 5.33 -3.30
C HIS A 51 11.18 4.14 -3.71
N GLU A 52 11.31 3.74 -4.97
CA GLU A 52 10.63 2.55 -5.47
C GLU A 52 11.05 1.33 -4.65
N GLY A 53 10.05 0.58 -4.21
CA GLY A 53 10.26 -0.60 -3.38
C GLY A 53 10.12 -0.36 -1.89
N ASP A 54 9.98 0.89 -1.46
CA ASP A 54 9.76 1.21 -0.05
C ASP A 54 8.42 0.63 0.44
N ILE A 55 8.32 0.45 1.74
CA ILE A 55 7.16 -0.16 2.39
C ILE A 55 6.64 0.78 3.46
N ILE A 56 5.32 0.98 3.48
CA ILE A 56 4.68 1.74 4.56
C ILE A 56 4.25 0.76 5.65
N VAL A 57 4.65 1.04 6.90
CA VAL A 57 4.18 0.30 8.08
C VAL A 57 3.40 1.28 8.94
N ALA A 58 2.18 0.94 9.26
CA ALA A 58 1.27 1.85 9.98
C ALA A 58 0.49 1.12 11.07
N GLY A 59 -0.19 1.88 11.90
CA GLY A 59 -1.01 1.35 12.98
C GLY A 59 -2.40 0.96 12.52
N LYS A 60 -3.40 1.29 13.32
CA LYS A 60 -4.79 0.87 13.09
C LYS A 60 -5.50 1.81 12.13
N ASN A 61 -6.52 1.26 11.45
CA ASN A 61 -7.50 2.04 10.70
C ASN A 61 -6.91 2.86 9.57
N PHE A 62 -5.97 2.27 8.84
CA PHE A 62 -5.34 2.90 7.68
C PHE A 62 -6.36 3.07 6.55
N GLY A 63 -6.39 4.25 5.95
CA GLY A 63 -7.28 4.53 4.84
C GLY A 63 -8.70 4.92 5.26
N CYS A 64 -8.90 5.30 6.52
CA CYS A 64 -10.21 5.74 7.01
C CYS A 64 -10.61 7.06 6.35
N GLY A 65 -11.85 7.48 6.61
CA GLY A 65 -12.39 8.71 6.05
C GLY A 65 -13.11 8.47 4.74
N SER A 66 -13.13 9.49 3.88
CA SER A 66 -13.85 9.44 2.61
C SER A 66 -13.28 8.40 1.65
N SER A 67 -14.16 7.73 0.91
CA SER A 67 -13.73 6.79 -0.12
C SER A 67 -13.13 7.56 -1.30
N ARG A 68 -11.83 7.39 -1.54
CA ARG A 68 -11.13 8.04 -2.66
C ARG A 68 -10.27 7.01 -3.37
N GLU A 69 -10.54 6.79 -4.63
CA GLU A 69 -9.73 5.89 -5.45
C GLU A 69 -8.31 6.41 -5.63
N GLN A 70 -8.14 7.73 -5.62
CA GLN A 70 -6.83 8.35 -5.79
C GLN A 70 -5.86 8.00 -4.66
N ALA A 71 -6.37 7.74 -3.44
CA ALA A 71 -5.49 7.45 -2.31
C ALA A 71 -4.60 6.21 -2.57
N PRO A 72 -5.15 5.03 -2.89
CA PRO A 72 -4.29 3.89 -3.18
C PRO A 72 -3.51 4.06 -4.48
N GLU A 73 -4.06 4.75 -5.47
CA GLU A 73 -3.35 5.00 -6.72
C GLU A 73 -2.08 5.81 -6.51
N VAL A 74 -2.17 6.85 -5.67
CA VAL A 74 -1.02 7.70 -5.36
C VAL A 74 0.05 6.92 -4.60
N ILE A 75 -0.34 6.11 -3.63
CA ILE A 75 0.61 5.29 -2.88
C ILE A 75 1.39 4.38 -3.84
N LYS A 76 0.68 3.73 -4.75
CA LYS A 76 1.32 2.86 -5.74
C LYS A 76 2.24 3.64 -6.67
N ALA A 77 1.78 4.79 -7.14
CA ALA A 77 2.54 5.63 -8.08
C ALA A 77 3.83 6.19 -7.46
N LEU A 78 3.85 6.37 -6.13
CA LEU A 78 5.05 6.80 -5.42
C LEU A 78 6.15 5.73 -5.40
N GLY A 79 5.82 4.50 -5.73
CA GLY A 79 6.76 3.40 -5.70
C GLY A 79 6.65 2.52 -4.47
N ILE A 80 5.68 2.75 -3.62
CA ILE A 80 5.46 1.90 -2.43
C ILE A 80 5.10 0.48 -2.90
N ARG A 81 5.85 -0.50 -2.42
CA ARG A 81 5.67 -1.90 -2.80
C ARG A 81 4.46 -2.52 -2.11
N CYS A 82 4.26 -2.18 -0.85
CA CYS A 82 3.09 -2.61 -0.11
C CYS A 82 2.89 -1.75 1.13
N VAL A 83 1.72 -1.87 1.74
CA VAL A 83 1.41 -1.27 3.03
C VAL A 83 1.15 -2.39 4.02
N ILE A 84 1.73 -2.29 5.21
CA ILE A 84 1.51 -3.22 6.32
C ILE A 84 0.90 -2.40 7.45
N ALA A 85 -0.30 -2.73 7.86
CA ALA A 85 -0.98 -1.97 8.91
C ALA A 85 -1.71 -2.90 9.87
N GLY A 86 -1.98 -2.39 11.07
CA GLY A 86 -2.70 -3.15 12.09
C GLY A 86 -4.14 -3.44 11.70
N SER A 87 -4.76 -2.53 10.97
CA SER A 87 -6.09 -2.72 10.39
C SER A 87 -6.32 -1.68 9.30
N TYR A 88 -7.36 -1.89 8.50
CA TYR A 88 -7.71 -1.02 7.38
C TYR A 88 -9.19 -0.69 7.38
N ALA A 89 -9.53 0.49 6.86
CA ALA A 89 -10.90 0.77 6.47
C ALA A 89 -11.27 -0.15 5.31
N ARG A 90 -12.47 -0.75 5.36
CA ARG A 90 -12.88 -1.78 4.41
C ARG A 90 -12.87 -1.32 2.97
N ILE A 91 -13.39 -0.12 2.72
CA ILE A 91 -13.48 0.41 1.36
C ILE A 91 -12.09 0.70 0.81
N PHE A 92 -11.21 1.26 1.65
CA PHE A 92 -9.83 1.51 1.24
C PHE A 92 -9.12 0.20 0.86
N PHE A 93 -9.27 -0.83 1.68
CA PHE A 93 -8.67 -2.14 1.42
C PHE A 93 -9.09 -2.66 0.06
N ARG A 94 -10.40 -2.64 -0.22
CA ARG A 94 -10.92 -3.11 -1.49
C ARG A 94 -10.37 -2.31 -2.66
N ASN A 95 -10.41 -0.99 -2.56
CA ASN A 95 -9.91 -0.12 -3.64
C ASN A 95 -8.43 -0.33 -3.89
N ALA A 96 -7.65 -0.48 -2.84
CA ALA A 96 -6.21 -0.69 -2.97
C ALA A 96 -5.88 -2.00 -3.70
N ILE A 97 -6.50 -3.10 -3.31
CA ILE A 97 -6.30 -4.38 -3.97
C ILE A 97 -6.73 -4.30 -5.44
N ASN A 98 -7.87 -3.66 -5.71
CA ASN A 98 -8.38 -3.50 -7.08
C ASN A 98 -7.46 -2.63 -7.95
N ASN A 99 -6.66 -1.77 -7.33
CA ASN A 99 -5.66 -0.96 -8.03
C ASN A 99 -4.30 -1.63 -8.10
N GLY A 100 -4.19 -2.84 -7.58
CA GLY A 100 -2.94 -3.60 -7.63
C GLY A 100 -1.94 -3.24 -6.53
N LEU A 101 -2.39 -2.58 -5.48
CA LEU A 101 -1.54 -2.28 -4.31
C LEU A 101 -1.71 -3.37 -3.27
N LEU A 102 -0.62 -4.03 -2.93
CA LEU A 102 -0.63 -5.09 -1.91
C LEU A 102 -0.81 -4.49 -0.52
N LEU A 103 -1.80 -4.96 0.21
CA LEU A 103 -2.02 -4.62 1.61
C LEU A 103 -1.87 -5.87 2.47
N ILE A 104 -1.19 -5.71 3.60
CA ILE A 104 -0.95 -6.79 4.55
C ILE A 104 -1.40 -6.32 5.93
N GLU A 105 -2.06 -7.19 6.67
CA GLU A 105 -2.50 -6.88 8.03
C GLU A 105 -1.57 -7.53 9.04
N ASN A 106 -0.97 -6.73 9.90
CA ASN A 106 -0.16 -7.21 11.02
C ASN A 106 -0.04 -6.10 12.06
N ALA A 107 -0.49 -6.36 13.28
CA ALA A 107 -0.53 -5.36 14.33
C ALA A 107 0.78 -5.30 15.15
N ASP A 108 1.63 -6.30 15.03
CA ASP A 108 2.82 -6.41 15.87
C ASP A 108 4.03 -5.70 15.29
N LEU A 109 4.19 -5.76 13.98
CA LEU A 109 5.36 -5.20 13.30
C LEU A 109 5.54 -3.70 13.57
N VAL A 110 4.46 -2.95 13.58
CA VAL A 110 4.51 -1.50 13.77
C VAL A 110 5.12 -1.09 15.09
N ARG A 111 5.02 -1.95 16.09
CA ARG A 111 5.59 -1.69 17.42
C ARG A 111 7.09 -1.95 17.50
N ASP A 112 7.60 -2.77 16.59
CA ASP A 112 8.98 -3.25 16.67
C ASP A 112 9.92 -2.55 15.69
N VAL A 113 9.43 -2.19 14.51
CA VAL A 113 10.28 -1.57 13.48
C VAL A 113 10.48 -0.08 13.73
N LYS A 114 11.56 0.44 13.18
CA LYS A 114 11.85 1.87 13.16
C LYS A 114 11.90 2.35 11.72
N GLU A 115 11.63 3.62 11.53
CA GLU A 115 11.70 4.20 10.19
C GLU A 115 13.10 4.05 9.62
N GLY A 116 13.17 3.62 8.36
CA GLY A 116 14.43 3.39 7.68
C GLY A 116 14.95 1.97 7.81
N ASP A 117 14.37 1.16 8.70
CA ASP A 117 14.75 -0.25 8.81
C ASP A 117 14.33 -1.02 7.57
N GLU A 118 15.01 -2.12 7.29
CA GLU A 118 14.66 -3.01 6.19
C GLU A 118 13.87 -4.19 6.70
N ILE A 119 12.84 -4.56 5.95
CA ILE A 119 12.05 -5.77 6.21
C ILE A 119 11.91 -6.56 4.93
N THR A 120 11.72 -7.87 5.07
CA THR A 120 11.48 -8.77 3.94
C THR A 120 10.08 -9.31 4.06
N VAL A 121 9.32 -9.24 2.96
CA VAL A 121 7.95 -9.75 2.92
C VAL A 121 7.91 -10.99 2.04
N ARG A 122 7.39 -12.09 2.61
CA ARG A 122 7.05 -13.31 1.87
C ARG A 122 5.53 -13.32 1.75
N VAL A 123 5.04 -13.01 0.56
CA VAL A 123 3.61 -12.80 0.33
C VAL A 123 2.81 -14.06 0.70
N GLY A 124 1.81 -13.87 1.57
CA GLY A 124 0.97 -14.96 2.02
C GLY A 124 1.59 -15.89 3.06
N ASP A 125 2.78 -15.56 3.54
CA ASP A 125 3.51 -16.41 4.49
C ASP A 125 3.93 -15.63 5.73
N SER A 126 4.86 -14.70 5.60
CA SER A 126 5.43 -14.03 6.77
C SER A 126 6.17 -12.75 6.39
N ILE A 127 6.49 -11.97 7.43
CA ILE A 127 7.35 -10.81 7.32
C ILE A 127 8.58 -11.08 8.19
N LEU A 128 9.76 -10.84 7.63
CA LEU A 128 11.02 -11.05 8.33
C LEU A 128 11.63 -9.69 8.70
N TYR A 129 11.95 -9.54 9.97
CA TYR A 129 12.61 -8.34 10.50
C TYR A 129 13.70 -8.74 11.47
N GLY A 130 14.95 -8.64 11.04
CA GLY A 130 16.08 -9.15 11.82
C GLY A 130 15.89 -10.62 12.12
N ASP A 131 15.94 -10.99 13.40
CA ASP A 131 15.74 -12.36 13.86
C ASP A 131 14.27 -12.71 14.08
N LYS A 132 13.37 -11.77 13.87
CA LYS A 132 11.93 -11.96 14.12
C LYS A 132 11.19 -12.32 12.85
N THR A 133 10.18 -13.17 13.01
CA THR A 133 9.28 -13.58 11.94
C THR A 133 7.85 -13.29 12.37
N TYR A 134 7.10 -12.60 11.52
CA TYR A 134 5.71 -12.24 11.78
C TYR A 134 4.83 -13.01 10.80
N PRO A 135 4.05 -13.99 11.27
CA PRO A 135 3.16 -14.71 10.37
C PRO A 135 2.05 -13.78 9.88
N ILE A 136 1.68 -13.95 8.62
CA ILE A 136 0.58 -13.21 8.00
C ILE A 136 -0.37 -14.18 7.32
N SER A 137 -1.62 -13.76 7.20
CA SER A 137 -2.63 -14.58 6.55
C SER A 137 -2.40 -14.65 5.04
N PRO A 138 -2.58 -15.82 4.43
CA PRO A 138 -2.53 -15.91 2.97
C PRO A 138 -3.71 -15.17 2.37
N LEU A 139 -3.49 -14.56 1.20
CA LEU A 139 -4.56 -13.92 0.45
C LEU A 139 -5.30 -14.96 -0.38
N PRO A 140 -6.63 -14.82 -0.53
CA PRO A 140 -7.38 -15.66 -1.45
C PRO A 140 -6.81 -15.57 -2.87
N GLN A 141 -6.89 -16.66 -3.62
CA GLN A 141 -6.29 -16.74 -4.95
C GLN A 141 -6.84 -15.66 -5.90
N ASN A 142 -8.13 -15.35 -5.80
CA ASN A 142 -8.70 -14.30 -6.64
C ASN A 142 -8.09 -12.92 -6.38
N LEU A 143 -7.72 -12.62 -5.15
CA LEU A 143 -7.04 -11.37 -4.82
C LEU A 143 -5.60 -11.38 -5.32
N LEU A 144 -4.91 -12.51 -5.20
CA LEU A 144 -3.55 -12.66 -5.74
C LEU A 144 -3.54 -12.46 -7.25
N ASP A 145 -4.55 -12.98 -7.95
CA ASP A 145 -4.67 -12.82 -9.39
C ASP A 145 -4.84 -11.36 -9.78
N ILE A 146 -5.63 -10.62 -9.02
CA ILE A 146 -5.82 -9.19 -9.25
C ILE A 146 -4.51 -8.44 -9.06
N LEU A 147 -3.79 -8.74 -7.98
CA LEU A 147 -2.51 -8.10 -7.69
C LEU A 147 -1.46 -8.43 -8.76
N ASP A 148 -1.38 -9.69 -9.17
CA ASP A 148 -0.43 -10.12 -10.20
C ASP A 148 -0.70 -9.45 -11.54
N ALA A 149 -1.96 -9.20 -11.85
CA ALA A 149 -2.34 -8.51 -13.09
C ALA A 149 -2.07 -7.00 -13.04
N GLY A 150 -1.86 -6.44 -11.85
CA GLY A 150 -1.68 -5.00 -11.67
C GLY A 150 -2.98 -4.25 -11.42
N GLY A 151 -4.05 -4.96 -11.08
CA GLY A 151 -5.35 -4.40 -10.72
C GLY A 151 -6.52 -5.15 -11.33
N LEU A 152 -7.72 -4.77 -10.92
CA LEU A 152 -8.94 -5.46 -11.31
C LEU A 152 -9.21 -5.38 -12.82
N VAL A 153 -9.04 -4.21 -13.41
CA VAL A 153 -9.31 -4.01 -14.84
C VAL A 153 -8.43 -4.94 -15.68
N ARG A 154 -7.14 -5.00 -15.36
CA ARG A 154 -6.21 -5.88 -16.07
C ARG A 154 -6.51 -7.35 -15.84
N ALA A 155 -6.92 -7.72 -14.64
CA ALA A 155 -7.30 -9.09 -14.33
C ALA A 155 -8.50 -9.52 -15.18
N MET A 156 -9.50 -8.66 -15.32
CA MET A 156 -10.66 -8.94 -16.14
C MET A 156 -10.31 -9.02 -17.62
N GLN A 157 -9.40 -8.18 -18.08
CA GLN A 157 -8.91 -8.23 -19.46
C GLN A 157 -8.23 -9.57 -19.76
N ARG A 158 -7.44 -10.07 -18.83
CA ARG A 158 -6.78 -11.39 -18.96
C ARG A 158 -7.79 -12.52 -19.05
N LEU A 159 -8.83 -12.48 -18.20
CA LEU A 159 -9.89 -13.49 -18.23
C LEU A 159 -10.62 -13.52 -19.56
N ASN A 160 -10.80 -12.35 -20.16
CA ASN A 160 -11.52 -12.23 -21.45
C ASN A 160 -10.59 -12.38 -22.64
N GLY A 161 -9.32 -12.68 -22.43
CA GLY A 161 -8.34 -12.81 -23.51
C GLY A 161 -7.90 -11.49 -24.11
N ILE A 162 -8.21 -10.37 -23.48
CA ILE A 162 -7.83 -9.04 -23.92
C ILE A 162 -6.56 -8.63 -23.16
N GLY A 163 -5.64 -7.97 -23.85
CA GLY A 163 -4.42 -7.48 -23.20
C GLY A 163 -3.39 -8.55 -22.92
N LYS A 164 -3.46 -9.67 -23.57
CA LYS A 164 -2.41 -10.70 -23.54
C LYS A 164 -1.22 -10.23 -24.34
N GLU A 165 -0.12 -10.12 -23.67
CA GLU A 165 1.13 -9.73 -24.33
C GLU A 165 2.26 -10.69 -23.94
#